data_a1864b306a8b540301602301fe02ee26
#
_entry.id   a1864b306a8b540301602301fe02ee26
#
_cell.length_a   1.000
_cell.length_b   1.000
_cell.length_c   1.000
_cell.angle_alpha   90.00
_cell.angle_beta   90.00
_cell.angle_gamma   90.00
#
_symmetry.space_group_name_H-M   'P 1'
#
loop_
_entity.id
_entity.type
_entity.pdbx_description
1 polymer ?
#
loop_
_entity_poly.entity_id
_entity_poly.type
_entity_poly.pdbx_seq_one_letter_code
_entity_poly.pdbx_strand_id
1 'polypeptide(L)'
;MSARWTTAVLDPQITGGLAVARSPEGFLHDANGALFPRDWLKRQGLDVLCEHGIGHFDGQPVFLLELRAASDVPGCNWRGLRAFMLEGDFDTYMVLGYAAQIGTWAREHRFCGSCGQAMTQIRWERAMYCQPCDLRSYPRISPSMIVLVTRGDEILLARSPRFVTGVYSTLAGFAEPGESAEDCLVREVREEVAVEVQNIQYVGSQCWPFPHSMMLGFHAEYAGGEIVMQPDEIEDAQWFSVHDLPPLPAGRSIARYLIDLYVARRLGLPEPVLPR
;
A
#
# COMPACT_ATOMS: atom_id res chain seq x y z
N MET A 1 14.09 4.01 -5.54
CA MET A 1 13.58 2.92 -6.39
C MET A 1 14.62 1.81 -6.37
N SER A 2 14.19 0.56 -6.29
CA SER A 2 15.09 -0.56 -6.46
C SER A 2 15.74 -0.48 -7.84
N ALA A 3 17.03 -0.77 -7.95
CA ALA A 3 17.70 -0.85 -9.24
C ALA A 3 17.14 -1.99 -10.12
N ARG A 4 16.45 -2.96 -9.52
CA ARG A 4 15.93 -4.16 -10.18
C ARG A 4 14.53 -3.99 -10.78
N TRP A 5 13.68 -3.10 -10.21
CA TRP A 5 12.29 -2.90 -10.64
C TRP A 5 12.04 -1.49 -11.17
N THR A 6 11.42 -1.40 -12.36
CA THR A 6 10.93 -0.15 -12.96
C THR A 6 9.55 -0.35 -13.55
N THR A 7 8.64 0.60 -13.29
CA THR A 7 7.27 0.56 -13.83
C THR A 7 7.23 1.02 -15.28
N ALA A 8 6.43 0.36 -16.12
CA ALA A 8 6.17 0.76 -17.50
C ALA A 8 4.80 0.24 -17.97
N VAL A 9 4.23 0.88 -18.97
CA VAL A 9 3.13 0.31 -19.74
C VAL A 9 3.74 -0.46 -20.89
N LEU A 10 3.60 -1.78 -20.88
CA LEU A 10 4.13 -2.64 -21.94
C LEU A 10 3.00 -3.17 -22.80
N ASP A 11 3.30 -3.31 -24.10
CA ASP A 11 2.40 -3.96 -25.03
C ASP A 11 2.26 -5.46 -24.68
N PRO A 12 1.04 -5.98 -24.47
CA PRO A 12 0.81 -7.41 -24.24
C PRO A 12 1.29 -8.33 -25.39
N GLN A 13 1.53 -7.78 -26.59
CA GLN A 13 2.07 -8.52 -27.74
C GLN A 13 3.58 -8.79 -27.64
N ILE A 14 4.30 -8.15 -26.71
CA ILE A 14 5.70 -8.51 -26.46
C ILE A 14 5.76 -9.98 -26.05
N THR A 15 6.65 -10.74 -26.69
CA THR A 15 6.84 -12.17 -26.41
C THR A 15 7.85 -12.40 -25.28
N GLY A 16 7.69 -13.50 -24.53
CA GLY A 16 8.59 -13.87 -23.44
C GLY A 16 8.42 -12.98 -22.19
N GLY A 17 9.48 -12.91 -21.38
CA GLY A 17 9.53 -12.16 -20.12
C GLY A 17 9.01 -12.96 -18.92
N LEU A 18 8.85 -12.25 -17.82
CA LEU A 18 8.34 -12.78 -16.56
C LEU A 18 6.86 -12.40 -16.38
N ALA A 19 6.16 -13.15 -15.55
CA ALA A 19 4.82 -12.77 -15.12
C ALA A 19 4.56 -13.15 -13.66
N VAL A 20 3.66 -12.40 -13.04
CA VAL A 20 3.03 -12.74 -11.77
C VAL A 20 1.57 -13.11 -12.02
N ALA A 21 1.08 -14.16 -11.38
CA ALA A 21 -0.33 -14.55 -11.41
C ALA A 21 -0.99 -14.14 -10.10
N ARG A 22 -2.10 -13.39 -10.19
CA ARG A 22 -2.87 -12.91 -9.04
C ARG A 22 -4.32 -13.41 -9.12
N SER A 23 -4.81 -13.93 -8.01
CA SER A 23 -6.20 -14.33 -7.79
C SER A 23 -6.80 -13.59 -6.58
N PRO A 24 -8.08 -13.75 -6.25
CA PRO A 24 -8.65 -13.27 -4.99
C PRO A 24 -7.94 -13.79 -3.74
N GLU A 25 -7.27 -14.94 -3.81
CA GLU A 25 -6.54 -15.55 -2.69
C GLU A 25 -5.12 -15.00 -2.52
N GLY A 26 -4.61 -14.25 -3.50
CA GLY A 26 -3.28 -13.66 -3.49
C GLY A 26 -2.48 -13.95 -4.74
N PHE A 27 -1.16 -14.08 -4.58
CA PHE A 27 -0.22 -14.34 -5.66
C PHE A 27 0.23 -15.79 -5.67
N LEU A 28 0.35 -16.37 -6.87
CA LEU A 28 0.98 -17.67 -7.06
C LEU A 28 2.46 -17.58 -6.74
N HIS A 29 2.99 -18.57 -6.01
CA HIS A 29 4.41 -18.66 -5.70
C HIS A 29 4.86 -20.12 -5.57
N ASP A 30 6.16 -20.34 -5.78
CA ASP A 30 6.85 -21.59 -5.48
C ASP A 30 8.04 -21.34 -4.54
N ALA A 31 8.93 -22.31 -4.41
CA ALA A 31 10.14 -22.19 -3.60
C ALA A 31 11.13 -21.12 -4.13
N ASN A 32 11.03 -20.75 -5.40
CA ASN A 32 11.90 -19.75 -6.06
C ASN A 32 11.31 -18.33 -6.05
N GLY A 33 10.05 -18.16 -5.67
CA GLY A 33 9.38 -16.87 -5.58
C GLY A 33 8.07 -16.79 -6.33
N ALA A 34 7.67 -15.56 -6.72
CA ALA A 34 6.37 -15.28 -7.35
C ALA A 34 6.48 -14.75 -8.80
N LEU A 35 7.71 -14.63 -9.33
CA LEU A 35 7.96 -14.24 -10.72
C LEU A 35 8.28 -15.50 -11.53
N PHE A 36 7.42 -15.82 -12.49
CA PHE A 36 7.55 -17.01 -13.34
C PHE A 36 7.84 -16.63 -14.78
N PRO A 37 8.46 -17.52 -15.59
CA PRO A 37 8.46 -17.35 -17.04
C PRO A 37 7.02 -17.22 -17.57
N ARG A 38 6.72 -16.14 -18.28
CA ARG A 38 5.35 -15.81 -18.75
C ARG A 38 4.73 -16.94 -19.55
N ASP A 39 5.52 -17.54 -20.45
CA ASP A 39 5.04 -18.65 -21.29
C ASP A 39 4.73 -19.92 -20.48
N TRP A 40 5.46 -20.13 -19.37
CA TRP A 40 5.17 -21.24 -18.47
C TRP A 40 3.82 -21.03 -17.79
N LEU A 41 3.55 -19.85 -17.23
CA LEU A 41 2.25 -19.52 -16.62
C LEU A 41 1.09 -19.67 -17.59
N LYS A 42 1.25 -19.21 -18.84
CA LYS A 42 0.22 -19.33 -19.88
C LYS A 42 -0.14 -20.79 -20.21
N ARG A 43 0.78 -21.74 -20.04
CA ARG A 43 0.54 -23.17 -20.23
C ARG A 43 -0.16 -23.85 -19.07
N GLN A 44 -0.33 -23.20 -17.90
CA GLN A 44 -0.98 -23.82 -16.74
C GLN A 44 -2.51 -23.87 -16.84
N GLY A 45 -3.12 -23.35 -17.90
CA GLY A 45 -4.58 -23.37 -18.08
C GLY A 45 -5.35 -22.46 -17.12
N LEU A 46 -4.71 -21.39 -16.62
CA LEU A 46 -5.30 -20.44 -15.69
C LEU A 46 -6.44 -19.64 -16.33
N ASP A 47 -7.53 -19.40 -15.58
CA ASP A 47 -8.66 -18.56 -16.04
C ASP A 47 -8.30 -17.07 -15.90
N VAL A 48 -7.60 -16.57 -16.92
CA VAL A 48 -7.11 -15.18 -16.96
C VAL A 48 -8.25 -14.22 -17.27
N LEU A 49 -8.53 -13.28 -16.36
CA LEU A 49 -9.48 -12.19 -16.55
C LEU A 49 -8.92 -11.12 -17.49
N CYS A 50 -7.68 -10.68 -17.23
CA CYS A 50 -6.95 -9.72 -18.06
C CYS A 50 -5.44 -9.86 -17.85
N GLU A 51 -4.68 -9.31 -18.79
CA GLU A 51 -3.23 -9.27 -18.77
C GLU A 51 -2.73 -7.83 -18.92
N HIS A 52 -1.79 -7.40 -18.08
CA HIS A 52 -1.19 -6.07 -18.13
C HIS A 52 0.33 -6.17 -18.12
N GLY A 53 0.99 -5.50 -19.07
CA GLY A 53 2.42 -5.25 -18.98
C GLY A 53 2.68 -4.19 -17.91
N ILE A 54 3.44 -4.52 -16.86
CA ILE A 54 3.54 -3.69 -15.66
C ILE A 54 4.90 -3.01 -15.47
N GLY A 55 5.95 -3.48 -16.15
CA GLY A 55 7.29 -2.89 -16.03
C GLY A 55 8.40 -3.85 -16.37
N HIS A 56 9.59 -3.61 -15.82
CA HIS A 56 10.76 -4.47 -16.01
C HIS A 56 11.37 -4.84 -14.65
N PHE A 57 11.77 -6.10 -14.52
CA PHE A 57 12.53 -6.62 -13.38
C PHE A 57 13.84 -7.22 -13.89
N ASP A 58 14.98 -6.72 -13.40
CA ASP A 58 16.30 -7.03 -13.92
C ASP A 58 16.39 -6.90 -15.46
N GLY A 59 15.74 -5.87 -16.01
CA GLY A 59 15.70 -5.60 -17.44
C GLY A 59 14.73 -6.48 -18.25
N GLN A 60 14.12 -7.51 -17.66
CA GLN A 60 13.14 -8.36 -18.31
C GLN A 60 11.72 -7.77 -18.20
N PRO A 61 10.91 -7.79 -19.26
CA PRO A 61 9.52 -7.34 -19.19
C PRO A 61 8.71 -8.21 -18.24
N VAL A 62 7.88 -7.55 -17.40
CA VAL A 62 7.02 -8.22 -16.42
C VAL A 62 5.55 -7.95 -16.71
N PHE A 63 4.75 -8.99 -16.62
CA PHE A 63 3.30 -8.98 -16.86
C PHE A 63 2.54 -9.42 -15.62
N LEU A 64 1.37 -8.82 -15.39
CA LEU A 64 0.36 -9.30 -14.48
C LEU A 64 -0.65 -10.16 -15.24
N LEU A 65 -0.86 -11.38 -14.81
CA LEU A 65 -2.01 -12.20 -15.16
C LEU A 65 -3.01 -12.11 -14.00
N GLU A 66 -4.06 -11.31 -14.17
CA GLU A 66 -5.14 -11.21 -13.19
C GLU A 66 -6.15 -12.32 -13.45
N LEU A 67 -6.42 -13.16 -12.46
CA LEU A 67 -7.25 -14.35 -12.59
C LEU A 67 -8.64 -14.15 -11.99
N ARG A 68 -9.64 -14.86 -12.51
CA ARG A 68 -11.00 -14.89 -11.94
C ARG A 68 -11.03 -15.62 -10.60
N ALA A 69 -10.29 -16.70 -10.48
CA ALA A 69 -10.19 -17.54 -9.29
C ALA A 69 -8.78 -18.13 -9.18
N ALA A 70 -8.44 -18.60 -7.99
CA ALA A 70 -7.28 -19.43 -7.78
C ALA A 70 -7.52 -20.82 -8.43
N SER A 71 -6.46 -21.38 -8.96
CA SER A 71 -6.43 -22.73 -9.52
C SER A 71 -5.29 -23.51 -8.90
N ASP A 72 -5.41 -24.82 -8.84
CA ASP A 72 -4.32 -25.70 -8.43
C ASP A 72 -3.23 -25.71 -9.52
N VAL A 73 -2.00 -25.38 -9.13
CA VAL A 73 -0.83 -25.40 -10.01
C VAL A 73 0.23 -26.27 -9.33
N PRO A 74 0.64 -27.39 -9.93
CA PRO A 74 1.57 -28.30 -9.30
C PRO A 74 2.85 -27.66 -8.84
N GLY A 75 3.23 -27.85 -7.57
CA GLY A 75 4.43 -27.28 -6.96
C GLY A 75 4.33 -25.80 -6.56
N CYS A 76 3.15 -25.19 -6.70
CA CYS A 76 2.91 -23.80 -6.32
C CYS A 76 1.82 -23.69 -5.24
N ASN A 77 1.78 -22.54 -4.57
CA ASN A 77 0.77 -22.17 -3.58
C ASN A 77 0.31 -20.73 -3.80
N TRP A 78 -0.84 -20.37 -3.23
CA TRP A 78 -1.34 -19.00 -3.21
C TRP A 78 -0.99 -18.34 -1.89
N ARG A 79 -0.54 -17.08 -1.95
CA ARG A 79 -0.09 -16.34 -0.77
C ARG A 79 -0.50 -14.88 -0.85
N GLY A 80 -1.08 -14.37 0.24
CA GLY A 80 -1.50 -12.98 0.33
C GLY A 80 -0.32 -11.99 0.31
N LEU A 81 -0.52 -10.82 -0.25
CA LEU A 81 0.51 -9.77 -0.39
C LEU A 81 1.16 -9.37 0.96
N ARG A 82 0.38 -9.34 2.07
CA ARG A 82 0.93 -9.01 3.41
C ARG A 82 2.03 -9.98 3.85
N ALA A 83 1.91 -11.25 3.52
CA ALA A 83 2.94 -12.23 3.87
C ALA A 83 4.25 -12.00 3.08
N PHE A 84 4.16 -11.58 1.82
CA PHE A 84 5.34 -11.15 1.05
C PHE A 84 5.98 -9.88 1.61
N MET A 85 5.17 -8.95 2.12
CA MET A 85 5.68 -7.76 2.81
C MET A 85 6.48 -8.13 4.06
N LEU A 86 6.02 -9.10 4.83
CA LEU A 86 6.64 -9.45 6.12
C LEU A 86 7.90 -10.32 5.96
N GLU A 87 7.87 -11.28 5.04
CA GLU A 87 8.85 -12.38 4.97
C GLU A 87 9.60 -12.46 3.64
N GLY A 88 9.11 -11.77 2.60
CA GLY A 88 9.65 -11.85 1.25
C GLY A 88 10.84 -10.93 0.98
N ASP A 89 11.46 -11.12 -0.18
CA ASP A 89 12.39 -10.18 -0.77
C ASP A 89 11.67 -8.85 -1.08
N PHE A 90 12.31 -7.73 -0.74
CA PHE A 90 11.70 -6.41 -0.88
C PHE A 90 11.42 -6.03 -2.35
N ASP A 91 12.32 -6.38 -3.26
CA ASP A 91 12.16 -6.07 -4.68
C ASP A 91 10.98 -6.85 -5.28
N THR A 92 10.84 -8.12 -4.92
CA THR A 92 9.67 -8.94 -5.28
C THR A 92 8.39 -8.33 -4.70
N TYR A 93 8.39 -7.92 -3.42
CA TYR A 93 7.23 -7.26 -2.82
C TYR A 93 6.82 -5.98 -3.58
N MET A 94 7.77 -5.16 -4.04
CA MET A 94 7.48 -3.97 -4.83
C MET A 94 6.77 -4.30 -6.16
N VAL A 95 7.21 -5.35 -6.85
CA VAL A 95 6.53 -5.84 -8.07
C VAL A 95 5.11 -6.30 -7.76
N LEU A 96 4.94 -7.13 -6.71
CA LEU A 96 3.64 -7.66 -6.32
C LEU A 96 2.69 -6.57 -5.81
N GLY A 97 3.19 -5.59 -5.07
CA GLY A 97 2.42 -4.44 -4.60
C GLY A 97 1.87 -3.60 -5.77
N TYR A 98 2.73 -3.31 -6.76
CA TYR A 98 2.30 -2.64 -7.97
C TYR A 98 1.28 -3.48 -8.76
N ALA A 99 1.56 -4.77 -8.94
CA ALA A 99 0.65 -5.70 -9.60
C ALA A 99 -0.70 -5.79 -8.89
N ALA A 100 -0.71 -5.77 -7.55
CA ALA A 100 -1.95 -5.80 -6.75
C ALA A 100 -2.82 -4.57 -7.03
N GLN A 101 -2.24 -3.37 -7.07
CA GLN A 101 -2.98 -2.14 -7.37
C GLN A 101 -3.53 -2.14 -8.80
N ILE A 102 -2.72 -2.55 -9.79
CA ILE A 102 -3.17 -2.64 -11.20
C ILE A 102 -4.27 -3.69 -11.36
N GLY A 103 -4.13 -4.87 -10.74
CA GLY A 103 -5.15 -5.92 -10.82
C GLY A 103 -6.45 -5.51 -10.13
N THR A 104 -6.39 -4.85 -8.97
CA THR A 104 -7.55 -4.31 -8.27
C THR A 104 -8.28 -3.29 -9.15
N TRP A 105 -7.56 -2.31 -9.68
CA TRP A 105 -8.12 -1.32 -10.60
C TRP A 105 -8.75 -1.98 -11.84
N ALA A 106 -8.07 -2.90 -12.50
CA ALA A 106 -8.57 -3.57 -13.70
C ALA A 106 -9.85 -4.38 -13.44
N ARG A 107 -9.97 -4.98 -12.25
CA ARG A 107 -11.16 -5.73 -11.82
C ARG A 107 -12.35 -4.83 -11.51
N GLU A 108 -12.12 -3.70 -10.85
CA GLU A 108 -13.15 -2.78 -10.38
C GLU A 108 -13.64 -1.79 -11.45
N HIS A 109 -12.84 -1.53 -12.50
CA HIS A 109 -13.15 -0.54 -13.53
C HIS A 109 -13.49 -1.19 -14.89
N ARG A 110 -14.16 -2.34 -14.86
CA ARG A 110 -14.62 -3.05 -16.06
C ARG A 110 -15.82 -2.39 -16.75
N PHE A 111 -16.60 -1.64 -15.99
CA PHE A 111 -17.79 -0.95 -16.45
C PHE A 111 -17.68 0.54 -16.15
N CYS A 112 -18.24 1.35 -17.06
CA CYS A 112 -18.27 2.80 -16.92
C CYS A 112 -19.18 3.22 -15.76
N GLY A 113 -18.66 4.00 -14.82
CA GLY A 113 -19.44 4.52 -13.68
C GLY A 113 -20.53 5.53 -14.09
N SER A 114 -20.47 6.08 -15.33
CA SER A 114 -21.45 7.02 -15.84
C SER A 114 -22.61 6.33 -16.59
N CYS A 115 -22.32 5.35 -17.48
CA CYS A 115 -23.34 4.75 -18.34
C CYS A 115 -23.48 3.23 -18.21
N GLY A 116 -22.67 2.58 -17.38
CA GLY A 116 -22.71 1.13 -17.15
C GLY A 116 -22.15 0.27 -18.28
N GLN A 117 -21.71 0.84 -19.41
CA GLN A 117 -21.16 0.06 -20.52
C GLN A 117 -19.76 -0.49 -20.20
N ALA A 118 -19.42 -1.63 -20.83
CA ALA A 118 -18.11 -2.23 -20.68
C ALA A 118 -17.00 -1.26 -21.18
N MET A 119 -15.95 -1.10 -20.39
CA MET A 119 -14.79 -0.30 -20.75
C MET A 119 -13.72 -1.15 -21.41
N THR A 120 -12.92 -0.52 -22.27
CA THR A 120 -11.80 -1.15 -22.95
C THR A 120 -10.48 -0.60 -22.43
N GLN A 121 -9.46 -1.46 -22.28
CA GLN A 121 -8.12 -1.03 -21.89
C GLN A 121 -7.45 -0.28 -23.05
N ILE A 122 -6.88 0.89 -22.76
CA ILE A 122 -6.04 1.62 -23.70
C ILE A 122 -4.65 0.95 -23.77
N ARG A 123 -4.17 0.66 -24.98
CA ARG A 123 -2.97 -0.14 -25.21
C ARG A 123 -1.67 0.54 -24.73
N TRP A 124 -1.59 1.88 -24.89
CA TRP A 124 -0.39 2.69 -24.61
C TRP A 124 -0.50 3.56 -23.37
N GLU A 125 -1.61 3.44 -22.65
CA GLU A 125 -1.90 4.22 -21.46
C GLU A 125 -2.49 3.31 -20.38
N ARG A 126 -2.15 3.57 -19.12
CA ARG A 126 -2.73 2.84 -17.99
C ARG A 126 -4.13 3.38 -17.68
N ALA A 127 -5.05 3.19 -18.61
CA ALA A 127 -6.42 3.65 -18.48
C ALA A 127 -7.42 2.65 -19.07
N MET A 128 -8.60 2.59 -18.48
CA MET A 128 -9.81 2.01 -19.07
C MET A 128 -10.61 3.13 -19.73
N TYR A 129 -11.17 2.87 -20.90
CA TYR A 129 -11.87 3.86 -21.72
C TYR A 129 -13.31 3.45 -22.03
N CYS A 130 -14.24 4.36 -21.81
CA CYS A 130 -15.62 4.26 -22.24
C CYS A 130 -15.83 5.12 -23.49
N GLN A 131 -15.99 4.49 -24.65
CA GLN A 131 -16.17 5.21 -25.90
C GLN A 131 -17.44 6.09 -25.94
N PRO A 132 -18.64 5.64 -25.48
CA PRO A 132 -19.85 6.48 -25.50
C PRO A 132 -19.76 7.72 -24.62
N CYS A 133 -19.03 7.66 -23.50
CA CYS A 133 -18.92 8.79 -22.56
C CYS A 133 -17.64 9.62 -22.75
N ASP A 134 -16.72 9.18 -23.63
CA ASP A 134 -15.35 9.70 -23.72
C ASP A 134 -14.62 9.76 -22.35
N LEU A 135 -14.91 8.79 -21.47
CA LEU A 135 -14.42 8.78 -20.10
C LEU A 135 -13.25 7.82 -19.93
N ARG A 136 -12.17 8.32 -19.35
CA ARG A 136 -11.03 7.50 -18.94
C ARG A 136 -11.04 7.28 -17.43
N SER A 137 -10.75 6.04 -17.02
CA SER A 137 -10.57 5.67 -15.63
C SER A 137 -9.13 5.18 -15.43
N TYR A 138 -8.38 5.90 -14.60
CA TYR A 138 -7.01 5.58 -14.23
C TYR A 138 -6.95 4.73 -12.96
N PRO A 139 -5.82 4.05 -12.66
CA PRO A 139 -5.65 3.38 -11.39
C PRO A 139 -5.92 4.31 -10.21
N ARG A 140 -6.75 3.84 -9.29
CA ARG A 140 -7.07 4.59 -8.08
C ARG A 140 -5.86 4.65 -7.15
N ILE A 141 -5.59 5.83 -6.62
CA ILE A 141 -4.66 6.06 -5.50
C ILE A 141 -5.41 6.91 -4.49
N SER A 142 -5.60 6.38 -3.27
CA SER A 142 -6.28 7.10 -2.18
C SER A 142 -5.23 7.68 -1.22
N PRO A 143 -5.10 9.02 -1.15
CA PRO A 143 -4.20 9.65 -0.19
C PRO A 143 -4.69 9.38 1.24
N SER A 144 -3.77 8.97 2.11
CA SER A 144 -4.01 8.78 3.55
C SER A 144 -2.89 9.45 4.31
N MET A 145 -3.24 10.35 5.22
CA MET A 145 -2.28 10.99 6.12
C MET A 145 -1.98 10.04 7.26
N ILE A 146 -0.72 9.92 7.62
CA ILE A 146 -0.28 9.13 8.77
C ILE A 146 0.67 9.99 9.60
N VAL A 147 0.41 10.11 10.90
CA VAL A 147 1.10 11.06 11.75
C VAL A 147 1.55 10.47 13.07
N LEU A 148 2.80 10.74 13.43
CA LEU A 148 3.30 10.57 14.78
C LEU A 148 3.15 11.90 15.54
N VAL A 149 2.28 11.95 16.53
CA VAL A 149 2.14 13.09 17.44
C VAL A 149 3.13 12.95 18.57
N THR A 150 3.87 14.04 18.85
CA THR A 150 5.02 14.03 19.76
C THR A 150 4.90 15.09 20.86
N ARG A 151 5.42 14.79 22.05
CA ARG A 151 5.46 15.69 23.19
C ARG A 151 6.76 15.48 24.00
N GLY A 152 7.85 16.13 23.59
CA GLY A 152 9.17 15.92 24.25
C GLY A 152 9.65 14.48 24.06
N ASP A 153 9.83 13.74 25.16
CA ASP A 153 10.25 12.33 25.13
C ASP A 153 9.08 11.35 25.08
N GLU A 154 7.89 11.82 24.79
CA GLU A 154 6.70 11.00 24.65
C GLU A 154 6.13 11.08 23.23
N ILE A 155 5.55 9.97 22.79
CA ILE A 155 4.85 9.81 21.52
C ILE A 155 3.45 9.27 21.76
N LEU A 156 2.47 9.77 21.01
CA LEU A 156 1.11 9.27 21.03
C LEU A 156 0.97 8.11 20.07
N LEU A 157 0.59 6.96 20.60
CA LEU A 157 0.28 5.78 19.79
C LEU A 157 -1.12 5.28 20.13
N ALA A 158 -1.79 4.74 19.12
CA ALA A 158 -3.12 4.20 19.24
C ALA A 158 -3.21 2.77 18.73
N ARG A 159 -4.22 2.06 19.19
CA ARG A 159 -4.53 0.69 18.78
C ARG A 159 -5.94 0.63 18.23
N SER A 160 -6.07 0.18 17.00
CA SER A 160 -7.36 -0.13 16.39
C SER A 160 -7.75 -1.58 16.69
N PRO A 161 -9.03 -1.91 16.91
CA PRO A 161 -9.50 -3.30 17.06
C PRO A 161 -9.23 -4.18 15.83
N ARG A 162 -8.87 -3.56 14.69
CA ARG A 162 -8.53 -4.25 13.44
C ARG A 162 -7.05 -4.66 13.38
N PHE A 163 -6.22 -4.22 14.32
CA PHE A 163 -4.80 -4.56 14.36
C PHE A 163 -4.55 -5.92 15.03
N VAL A 164 -3.33 -6.42 14.86
CA VAL A 164 -2.86 -7.55 15.65
C VAL A 164 -2.91 -7.17 17.13
N THR A 165 -3.45 -8.04 17.96
CA THR A 165 -3.64 -7.79 19.40
C THR A 165 -2.35 -7.27 20.05
N GLY A 166 -2.47 -6.15 20.77
CA GLY A 166 -1.38 -5.52 21.50
C GLY A 166 -0.43 -4.63 20.69
N VAL A 167 -0.58 -4.54 19.37
CA VAL A 167 0.24 -3.66 18.52
C VAL A 167 -0.33 -2.25 18.51
N TYR A 168 0.49 -1.26 18.87
CA TYR A 168 0.19 0.17 18.77
C TYR A 168 0.83 0.78 17.54
N SER A 169 0.17 1.74 16.94
CA SER A 169 0.61 2.42 15.72
C SER A 169 0.37 3.93 15.81
N THR A 170 0.86 4.65 14.82
CA THR A 170 0.55 6.05 14.58
C THR A 170 -0.88 6.22 14.07
N LEU A 171 -1.48 7.40 14.26
CA LEU A 171 -2.81 7.76 13.76
C LEU A 171 -2.81 7.92 12.25
N ALA A 172 -3.90 7.54 11.57
CA ALA A 172 -3.96 7.66 10.12
C ALA A 172 -5.39 7.66 9.57
N GLY A 173 -5.68 8.60 8.67
CA GLY A 173 -6.96 8.67 8.00
C GLY A 173 -6.89 9.15 6.56
N PHE A 174 -8.00 9.06 5.83
CA PHE A 174 -8.07 9.40 4.42
C PHE A 174 -8.45 10.86 4.20
N ALA A 175 -7.82 11.47 3.19
CA ALA A 175 -8.21 12.81 2.75
C ALA A 175 -9.63 12.81 2.16
N GLU A 176 -10.42 13.81 2.54
CA GLU A 176 -11.72 14.08 1.98
C GLU A 176 -11.65 15.14 0.86
N PRO A 177 -12.65 15.19 -0.04
CA PRO A 177 -12.69 16.20 -1.09
C PRO A 177 -12.63 17.62 -0.54
N GLY A 178 -11.67 18.41 -0.99
CA GLY A 178 -11.47 19.80 -0.59
C GLY A 178 -10.47 20.02 0.53
N GLU A 179 -9.97 18.96 1.15
CA GLU A 179 -8.94 19.06 2.19
C GLU A 179 -7.52 19.17 1.60
N SER A 180 -6.68 19.94 2.27
CA SER A 180 -5.22 19.79 2.18
C SER A 180 -4.75 18.59 3.01
N ALA A 181 -3.49 18.17 2.84
CA ALA A 181 -2.92 17.10 3.66
C ALA A 181 -2.87 17.47 5.14
N GLU A 182 -2.57 18.74 5.43
CA GLU A 182 -2.52 19.29 6.78
C GLU A 182 -3.91 19.35 7.42
N ASP A 183 -4.94 19.79 6.67
CA ASP A 183 -6.32 19.83 7.17
C ASP A 183 -6.84 18.43 7.51
N CYS A 184 -6.61 17.46 6.60
CA CYS A 184 -6.94 16.06 6.84
C CYS A 184 -6.26 15.53 8.10
N LEU A 185 -4.95 15.77 8.26
CA LEU A 185 -4.19 15.32 9.42
C LEU A 185 -4.76 15.89 10.73
N VAL A 186 -5.05 17.18 10.78
CA VAL A 186 -5.61 17.84 11.97
C VAL A 186 -7.00 17.29 12.29
N ARG A 187 -7.86 17.09 11.27
CA ARG A 187 -9.19 16.52 11.45
C ARG A 187 -9.10 15.10 12.00
N GLU A 188 -8.31 14.22 11.39
CA GLU A 188 -8.18 12.81 11.79
C GLU A 188 -7.65 12.67 13.23
N VAL A 189 -6.61 13.44 13.60
CA VAL A 189 -6.11 13.42 14.99
C VAL A 189 -7.18 13.87 15.98
N ARG A 190 -7.97 14.90 15.62
CA ARG A 190 -9.06 15.37 16.48
C ARG A 190 -10.20 14.36 16.57
N GLU A 191 -10.57 13.71 15.47
CA GLU A 191 -11.64 12.71 15.42
C GLU A 191 -11.25 11.43 16.18
N GLU A 192 -10.06 10.89 15.92
CA GLU A 192 -9.61 9.64 16.52
C GLU A 192 -9.32 9.76 18.03
N VAL A 193 -8.73 10.89 18.49
CA VAL A 193 -8.20 11.01 19.87
C VAL A 193 -8.46 12.36 20.55
N ALA A 194 -9.18 13.31 19.94
CA ALA A 194 -9.51 14.65 20.47
C ALA A 194 -8.28 15.53 20.84
N VAL A 195 -7.13 15.28 20.24
CA VAL A 195 -5.88 16.01 20.49
C VAL A 195 -5.68 17.10 19.42
N GLU A 196 -5.19 18.26 19.83
CA GLU A 196 -4.77 19.32 18.92
C GLU A 196 -3.27 19.22 18.61
N VAL A 197 -2.90 19.52 17.36
CA VAL A 197 -1.53 19.45 16.89
C VAL A 197 -1.06 20.73 16.23
N GLN A 198 0.26 20.96 16.25
CA GLN A 198 0.93 22.07 15.60
C GLN A 198 2.27 21.61 14.99
N ASN A 199 2.98 22.51 14.33
CA ASN A 199 4.31 22.25 13.75
C ASN A 199 4.36 20.97 12.91
N ILE A 200 3.38 20.82 12.02
CA ILE A 200 3.23 19.68 11.12
C ILE A 200 4.39 19.65 10.13
N GLN A 201 5.12 18.54 10.08
CA GLN A 201 6.28 18.35 9.22
C GLN A 201 6.12 17.09 8.38
N TYR A 202 6.15 17.24 7.05
CA TYR A 202 6.21 16.10 6.14
C TYR A 202 7.53 15.36 6.28
N VAL A 203 7.47 14.04 6.41
CA VAL A 203 8.64 13.17 6.62
C VAL A 203 8.91 12.31 5.39
N GLY A 204 7.88 11.76 4.77
CA GLY A 204 8.03 10.91 3.61
C GLY A 204 6.72 10.26 3.19
N SER A 205 6.74 9.44 2.13
CA SER A 205 5.57 8.74 1.65
C SER A 205 5.88 7.29 1.32
N GLN A 206 4.85 6.44 1.39
CA GLN A 206 4.94 5.02 1.03
C GLN A 206 3.70 4.58 0.26
N CYS A 207 3.92 3.87 -0.85
CA CYS A 207 2.85 3.11 -1.50
C CYS A 207 2.35 2.03 -0.54
N TRP A 208 1.04 1.99 -0.30
CA TRP A 208 0.39 1.00 0.57
C TRP A 208 -0.70 0.26 -0.21
N PRO A 209 -0.34 -0.87 -0.86
CA PRO A 209 -1.21 -1.58 -1.81
C PRO A 209 -2.28 -2.45 -1.12
N PHE A 210 -2.96 -1.87 -0.12
CA PHE A 210 -4.02 -2.51 0.67
C PHE A 210 -5.28 -1.63 0.76
N PRO A 211 -6.11 -1.54 -0.29
CA PRO A 211 -5.84 -2.04 -1.65
C PRO A 211 -5.09 -1.05 -2.54
N HIS A 212 -5.14 0.28 -2.32
CA HIS A 212 -4.61 1.29 -3.23
C HIS A 212 -4.25 2.62 -2.54
N SER A 213 -3.81 2.58 -1.28
CA SER A 213 -3.47 3.79 -0.54
C SER A 213 -2.07 4.30 -0.88
N MET A 214 -1.91 5.61 -0.74
CA MET A 214 -0.63 6.29 -0.68
C MET A 214 -0.53 6.98 0.68
N MET A 215 0.34 6.46 1.54
CA MET A 215 0.55 7.00 2.87
C MET A 215 1.49 8.21 2.80
N LEU A 216 1.04 9.36 3.29
CA LEU A 216 1.82 10.59 3.46
C LEU A 216 2.13 10.74 4.94
N GLY A 217 3.40 10.57 5.30
CA GLY A 217 3.87 10.50 6.67
C GLY A 217 4.34 11.84 7.22
N PHE A 218 3.89 12.14 8.43
CA PHE A 218 4.17 13.40 9.12
C PHE A 218 4.61 13.16 10.56
N HIS A 219 5.39 14.10 11.09
CA HIS A 219 5.52 14.37 12.52
C HIS A 219 4.73 15.64 12.84
N ALA A 220 4.07 15.67 13.99
CA ALA A 220 3.39 16.85 14.50
C ALA A 220 3.59 16.95 16.01
N GLU A 221 3.64 18.18 16.51
CA GLU A 221 3.77 18.43 17.94
C GLU A 221 2.38 18.56 18.59
N TYR A 222 2.24 18.01 19.77
CA TYR A 222 1.06 18.20 20.61
C TYR A 222 0.88 19.68 20.95
N ALA A 223 -0.32 20.20 20.77
CA ALA A 223 -0.68 21.58 21.07
C ALA A 223 -1.68 21.69 22.24
N GLY A 224 -2.42 20.64 22.56
CA GLY A 224 -3.41 20.64 23.64
C GLY A 224 -4.45 19.54 23.47
N GLY A 225 -5.43 19.53 24.41
CA GLY A 225 -6.49 18.53 24.46
C GLY A 225 -6.15 17.34 25.36
N GLU A 226 -7.20 16.62 25.74
CA GLU A 226 -7.06 15.35 26.47
C GLU A 226 -7.43 14.21 25.53
N ILE A 227 -6.79 13.04 25.70
CA ILE A 227 -7.11 11.88 24.86
C ILE A 227 -8.55 11.43 25.16
N VAL A 228 -9.40 11.56 24.14
CA VAL A 228 -10.75 11.01 24.12
C VAL A 228 -10.87 10.16 22.87
N MET A 229 -10.91 8.87 23.04
CA MET A 229 -10.90 7.91 21.94
C MET A 229 -12.27 7.86 21.24
N GLN A 230 -12.25 7.76 19.90
CA GLN A 230 -13.43 7.42 19.10
C GLN A 230 -13.67 5.90 19.20
N PRO A 231 -14.80 5.45 19.82
CA PRO A 231 -14.96 4.05 20.23
C PRO A 231 -14.95 3.02 19.09
N ASP A 232 -15.41 3.43 17.88
CA ASP A 232 -15.55 2.54 16.72
C ASP A 232 -14.23 2.30 15.98
N GLU A 233 -13.23 3.16 16.18
CA GLU A 233 -11.96 3.12 15.44
C GLU A 233 -10.75 2.89 16.34
N ILE A 234 -10.77 3.43 17.57
CA ILE A 234 -9.66 3.38 18.51
C ILE A 234 -10.06 2.61 19.76
N GLU A 235 -9.41 1.48 19.98
CA GLU A 235 -9.60 0.63 21.17
C GLU A 235 -8.82 1.16 22.36
N ASP A 236 -7.64 1.72 22.13
CA ASP A 236 -6.79 2.31 23.15
C ASP A 236 -5.83 3.34 22.54
N ALA A 237 -5.55 4.42 23.26
CA ALA A 237 -4.60 5.46 22.86
C ALA A 237 -3.88 6.01 24.08
N GLN A 238 -2.55 6.08 24.05
CA GLN A 238 -1.73 6.50 25.18
C GLN A 238 -0.48 7.23 24.73
N TRP A 239 0.08 8.01 25.66
CA TRP A 239 1.43 8.55 25.56
C TRP A 239 2.44 7.50 26.02
N PHE A 240 3.41 7.20 25.17
CA PHE A 240 4.51 6.28 25.47
C PHE A 240 5.84 7.02 25.50
N SER A 241 6.67 6.70 26.48
CA SER A 241 8.05 7.18 26.51
C SER A 241 8.85 6.59 25.35
N VAL A 242 9.71 7.39 24.71
CA VAL A 242 10.67 6.90 23.68
C VAL A 242 11.65 5.86 24.25
N HIS A 243 11.75 5.72 25.59
CA HIS A 243 12.60 4.75 26.29
C HIS A 243 11.85 3.43 26.59
N ASP A 244 10.52 3.42 26.51
CA ASP A 244 9.69 2.25 26.86
C ASP A 244 8.49 2.17 25.92
N LEU A 245 8.68 1.49 24.81
CA LEU A 245 7.69 1.41 23.72
C LEU A 245 6.92 0.08 23.77
N PRO A 246 5.63 0.10 23.43
CA PRO A 246 4.83 -1.10 23.29
C PRO A 246 5.23 -1.91 22.04
N PRO A 247 4.61 -3.08 21.81
CA PRO A 247 4.72 -3.74 20.50
C PRO A 247 4.30 -2.81 19.35
N LEU A 248 5.16 -2.71 18.35
CA LEU A 248 5.04 -1.76 17.23
C LEU A 248 4.73 -2.46 15.91
N PRO A 249 4.29 -1.73 14.86
CA PRO A 249 4.06 -2.30 13.54
C PRO A 249 5.32 -2.90 12.91
N ALA A 250 5.11 -3.68 11.84
CA ALA A 250 6.21 -4.30 11.08
C ALA A 250 7.22 -3.25 10.57
N GLY A 251 8.51 -3.58 10.60
CA GLY A 251 9.61 -2.68 10.24
C GLY A 251 9.60 -2.15 8.80
N ARG A 252 8.76 -2.73 7.92
CA ARG A 252 8.59 -2.29 6.53
C ARG A 252 7.43 -1.29 6.33
N SER A 253 6.77 -0.83 7.40
CA SER A 253 5.69 0.15 7.32
C SER A 253 6.19 1.56 7.61
N ILE A 254 5.61 2.55 6.94
CA ILE A 254 5.89 3.96 7.23
C ILE A 254 5.50 4.33 8.66
N ALA A 255 4.48 3.71 9.25
CA ALA A 255 4.13 3.88 10.66
C ALA A 255 5.33 3.58 11.57
N ARG A 256 5.97 2.41 11.36
CA ARG A 256 7.18 2.04 12.11
C ARG A 256 8.33 2.99 11.83
N TYR A 257 8.52 3.38 10.59
CA TYR A 257 9.58 4.34 10.22
C TYR A 257 9.43 5.69 10.93
N LEU A 258 8.22 6.25 11.00
CA LEU A 258 7.96 7.52 11.70
C LEU A 258 8.34 7.42 13.17
N ILE A 259 8.00 6.32 13.84
CA ILE A 259 8.34 6.07 15.25
C ILE A 259 9.86 5.95 15.40
N ASP A 260 10.48 5.05 14.66
CA ASP A 260 11.92 4.79 14.76
C ASP A 260 12.75 6.03 14.45
N LEU A 261 12.33 6.86 13.48
CA LEU A 261 13.02 8.10 13.13
C LEU A 261 12.98 9.12 14.28
N TYR A 262 11.80 9.30 14.90
CA TYR A 262 11.69 10.20 16.03
C TYR A 262 12.51 9.73 17.22
N VAL A 263 12.41 8.45 17.56
CA VAL A 263 13.19 7.82 18.65
C VAL A 263 14.69 7.96 18.39
N ALA A 264 15.15 7.69 17.17
CA ALA A 264 16.55 7.81 16.81
C ALA A 264 17.07 9.25 17.01
N ARG A 265 16.30 10.26 16.57
CA ARG A 265 16.65 11.67 16.75
C ARG A 265 16.69 12.11 18.21
N ARG A 266 15.72 11.64 19.02
CA ARG A 266 15.66 11.96 20.45
C ARG A 266 16.82 11.34 21.24
N LEU A 267 17.22 10.12 20.88
CA LEU A 267 18.25 9.36 21.59
C LEU A 267 19.66 9.49 20.97
N GLY A 268 19.82 10.26 19.90
CA GLY A 268 21.11 10.40 19.21
C GLY A 268 21.58 9.11 18.53
N LEU A 269 20.65 8.26 18.09
CA LEU A 269 20.92 7.02 17.38
C LEU A 269 20.97 7.24 15.85
N PRO A 270 21.56 6.30 15.08
CA PRO A 270 21.50 6.34 13.62
C PRO A 270 20.05 6.35 13.11
N GLU A 271 19.75 7.27 12.17
CA GLU A 271 18.41 7.38 11.60
C GLU A 271 18.11 6.16 10.71
N PRO A 272 16.87 5.60 10.79
CA PRO A 272 16.43 4.54 9.92
C PRO A 272 16.27 5.02 8.47
N VAL A 273 16.29 4.09 7.53
CA VAL A 273 15.97 4.36 6.12
C VAL A 273 14.49 4.12 5.87
N LEU A 274 13.84 5.07 5.18
CA LEU A 274 12.44 4.92 4.78
C LEU A 274 12.26 3.66 3.92
N PRO A 275 11.39 2.72 4.30
CA PRO A 275 11.07 1.56 3.47
C PRO A 275 10.35 2.02 2.20
N ARG A 276 10.97 1.83 1.06
CA ARG A 276 10.48 2.27 -0.25
C ARG A 276 10.04 1.10 -1.09
#